data_4a4b7dc0564518ea9942b86d6158622f
#
_entry.id   4a4b7dc0564518ea9942b86d6158622f
#
_cell.length_a   1.000
_cell.length_b   1.000
_cell.length_c   1.000
_cell.angle_alpha   90.00
_cell.angle_beta   90.00
_cell.angle_gamma   90.00
#
_symmetry.space_group_name_H-M   'P 1'
#
loop_
_entity.id
_entity.type
_entity.pdbx_description
1 polymer ?
#
loop_
_entity_poly.entity_id
_entity_poly.type
_entity_poly.pdbx_seq_one_letter_code
_entity_poly.pdbx_strand_id
1 'polypeptide(L)'
;MSNKNHLEIERKFLVDCQKWLLLDKPKSIKIIQGYISKNVRVRITDNKAMLTIKGKRKGISRLEFEYVIPLEDAELLIKEFTKQQIFKKRFKIFYED
;
A
#
# COMPACT_ATOMS: atom_id res chain seq x y z
N MET A 1 4.63 8.26 -23.44
CA MET A 1 4.54 8.57 -22.61
C MET A 1 3.74 8.10 -21.92
N SER A 2 3.57 7.60 -21.79
CA SER A 2 2.94 6.97 -21.18
C SER A 2 2.37 7.10 -20.04
N ASN A 3 2.80 6.96 -19.16
CA ASN A 3 2.31 6.91 -17.92
C ASN A 3 2.04 8.18 -17.32
N LYS A 4 1.60 9.11 -18.04
CA LYS A 4 1.34 10.40 -17.51
C LYS A 4 0.09 10.47 -16.70
N ASN A 5 -0.76 9.45 -16.82
CA ASN A 5 -2.00 9.45 -16.05
C ASN A 5 -1.78 9.03 -14.61
N HIS A 6 -0.60 8.51 -14.29
CA HIS A 6 -0.30 8.10 -12.94
C HIS A 6 1.05 8.61 -12.53
N LEU A 7 1.10 9.19 -11.35
CA LEU A 7 2.34 9.60 -10.77
C LEU A 7 2.40 8.99 -9.39
N GLU A 8 3.46 8.28 -9.12
CA GLU A 8 3.61 7.61 -7.84
C GLU A 8 4.83 8.16 -7.15
N ILE A 9 4.65 8.61 -5.93
CA ILE A 9 5.74 9.13 -5.11
C ILE A 9 5.91 8.21 -3.93
N GLU A 10 7.11 7.74 -3.73
CA GLU A 10 7.40 6.79 -2.69
C GLU A 10 8.40 7.39 -1.72
N ARG A 11 8.12 7.31 -0.43
CA ARG A 11 9.00 7.83 0.61
C ARG A 11 9.06 6.87 1.77
N LYS A 12 10.22 6.81 2.41
CA LYS A 12 10.41 5.97 3.57
C LYS A 12 10.76 6.85 4.74
N PHE A 13 9.95 6.81 5.80
CA PHE A 13 10.25 7.55 7.00
C PHE A 13 9.35 7.05 8.12
N LEU A 14 9.72 7.40 9.35
CA LEU A 14 8.95 7.01 10.50
C LEU A 14 7.84 8.03 10.69
N VAL A 15 6.62 7.61 10.52
CA VAL A 15 5.46 8.47 10.61
C VAL A 15 4.33 7.68 11.24
N ASP A 16 3.50 8.35 12.00
CA ASP A 16 2.29 7.76 12.52
C ASP A 16 1.36 7.51 11.34
N CYS A 17 0.98 6.26 11.12
CA CYS A 17 0.13 5.89 10.00
C CYS A 17 -1.19 6.63 9.99
N GLN A 18 -1.79 6.80 11.17
CA GLN A 18 -3.07 7.50 11.22
C GLN A 18 -2.94 8.95 10.83
N LYS A 19 -1.90 9.61 11.31
CA LYS A 19 -1.68 10.99 10.95
C LYS A 19 -1.42 11.15 9.47
N TRP A 20 -0.68 10.20 8.90
CA TRP A 20 -0.41 10.22 7.47
C TRP A 20 -1.70 10.10 6.67
N LEU A 21 -2.58 9.19 7.09
CA LEU A 21 -3.84 8.97 6.40
C LEU A 21 -4.80 10.13 6.51
N LEU A 22 -4.65 10.93 7.57
CA LEU A 22 -5.53 12.09 7.76
C LEU A 22 -5.13 13.30 6.91
N LEU A 23 -3.94 13.29 6.35
CA LEU A 23 -3.53 14.37 5.48
C LEU A 23 -4.36 14.34 4.22
N ASP A 24 -5.06 15.43 3.95
CA ASP A 24 -5.98 15.46 2.84
C ASP A 24 -5.28 15.93 1.57
N LYS A 25 -5.27 15.08 0.58
CA LYS A 25 -4.67 15.41 -0.71
C LYS A 25 -5.64 15.03 -1.81
N PRO A 26 -6.39 15.97 -2.33
CA PRO A 26 -7.34 15.67 -3.39
C PRO A 26 -6.65 14.99 -4.57
N LYS A 27 -7.33 14.09 -5.19
CA LYS A 27 -6.87 13.40 -6.39
C LYS A 27 -5.64 12.52 -6.16
N SER A 28 -5.35 12.18 -4.92
CA SER A 28 -4.26 11.24 -4.66
C SER A 28 -4.75 10.13 -3.75
N ILE A 29 -4.12 8.97 -3.88
CA ILE A 29 -4.39 7.84 -3.03
C ILE A 29 -3.15 7.63 -2.18
N LYS A 30 -3.35 7.58 -0.87
CA LYS A 30 -2.25 7.35 0.06
C LYS A 30 -2.15 5.87 0.34
N ILE A 31 -0.98 5.33 0.24
CA ILE A 31 -0.72 3.92 0.46
C ILE A 31 0.40 3.77 1.48
N ILE A 32 0.13 2.97 2.49
CA ILE A 32 1.14 2.60 3.47
C ILE A 32 1.22 1.09 3.43
N GLN A 33 2.40 0.55 3.31
CA GLN A 33 2.52 -0.90 3.24
C GLN A 33 3.80 -1.39 3.87
N GLY A 34 3.79 -2.64 4.27
CA GLY A 34 4.96 -3.31 4.79
C GLY A 34 4.86 -4.80 4.52
N TYR A 35 6.00 -5.46 4.47
CA TYR A 35 6.05 -6.90 4.28
C TYR A 35 6.38 -7.56 5.60
N ILE A 36 5.47 -8.43 6.07
CA ILE A 36 5.71 -9.22 7.26
C ILE A 36 6.76 -10.29 6.92
N SER A 37 6.65 -10.82 5.71
CA SER A 37 7.64 -11.75 5.22
C SER A 37 7.71 -11.54 3.71
N LYS A 38 8.56 -12.31 3.07
CA LYS A 38 8.76 -12.22 1.64
C LYS A 38 7.46 -12.29 0.85
N ASN A 39 6.52 -13.09 1.33
CA ASN A 39 5.28 -13.34 0.61
C ASN A 39 4.02 -12.80 1.28
N VAL A 40 4.17 -12.05 2.34
CA VAL A 40 3.01 -11.55 3.08
C VAL A 40 3.12 -10.04 3.24
N ARG A 41 2.17 -9.33 2.67
CA ARG A 41 2.16 -7.87 2.66
C ARG A 41 0.90 -7.34 3.32
N VAL A 42 1.04 -6.29 4.11
CA VAL A 42 -0.08 -5.54 4.65
C VAL A 42 -0.08 -4.18 3.97
N ARG A 43 -1.21 -3.77 3.45
CA ARG A 43 -1.33 -2.49 2.76
C ARG A 43 -2.56 -1.75 3.26
N ILE A 44 -2.39 -0.47 3.56
CA ILE A 44 -3.50 0.41 3.91
C ILE A 44 -3.62 1.44 2.81
N THR A 45 -4.80 1.53 2.21
CA THR A 45 -5.08 2.49 1.16
C THR A 45 -6.25 3.33 1.63
N ASP A 46 -5.97 4.60 1.92
CA ASP A 46 -6.95 5.49 2.54
C ASP A 46 -7.44 4.85 3.84
N ASN A 47 -8.66 4.40 3.92
CA ASN A 47 -9.18 3.80 5.15
C ASN A 47 -9.42 2.31 5.03
N LYS A 48 -8.86 1.68 4.02
CA LYS A 48 -9.09 0.28 3.77
C LYS A 48 -7.79 -0.48 3.89
N ALA A 49 -7.82 -1.61 4.56
CA ALA A 49 -6.61 -2.40 4.76
C ALA A 49 -6.76 -3.79 4.17
N MET A 50 -5.67 -4.28 3.60
CA MET A 50 -5.64 -5.59 2.95
C MET A 50 -4.41 -6.36 3.38
N LEU A 51 -4.63 -7.65 3.62
CA LEU A 51 -3.54 -8.57 3.86
C LEU A 51 -3.41 -9.43 2.60
N THR A 52 -2.24 -9.46 2.00
CA THR A 52 -2.00 -10.21 0.78
C THR A 52 -0.98 -11.30 1.03
N ILE A 53 -1.32 -12.52 0.65
CA ILE A 53 -0.44 -13.67 0.76
C ILE A 53 -0.19 -14.20 -0.63
N LYS A 54 1.07 -14.30 -1.01
CA LYS A 54 1.46 -14.73 -2.34
C LYS A 54 2.17 -16.07 -2.26
N GLY A 55 1.77 -16.98 -3.13
CA GLY A 55 2.39 -18.28 -3.20
C GLY A 55 3.65 -18.28 -4.02
N LYS A 56 4.20 -19.45 -4.22
CA LYS A 56 5.39 -19.60 -5.05
C LYS A 56 5.01 -19.39 -6.51
N ARG A 57 5.92 -18.77 -7.22
CA ARG A 57 5.71 -18.58 -8.65
C ARG A 57 5.92 -19.90 -9.38
N LYS A 58 4.99 -20.21 -10.27
CA LYS A 58 5.13 -21.36 -11.13
C LYS A 58 4.97 -20.88 -12.56
N GLY A 59 6.07 -20.77 -13.27
CA GLY A 59 6.04 -20.19 -14.59
C GLY A 59 5.61 -18.74 -14.50
N ILE A 60 4.56 -18.37 -15.21
CA ILE A 60 4.07 -17.01 -15.19
C ILE A 60 2.91 -16.85 -14.20
N SER A 61 2.52 -17.93 -13.53
CA SER A 61 1.37 -17.82 -12.63
C SER A 61 1.81 -17.89 -11.19
N ARG A 62 0.97 -17.37 -10.32
CA ARG A 62 1.27 -17.30 -8.90
C ARG A 62 -0.06 -17.18 -8.17
N LEU A 63 -0.24 -18.00 -7.14
CA LEU A 63 -1.41 -17.89 -6.31
C LEU A 63 -1.31 -16.64 -5.46
N GLU A 64 -2.42 -15.97 -5.28
CA GLU A 64 -2.45 -14.77 -4.48
C GLU A 64 -3.79 -14.71 -3.75
N PHE A 65 -3.73 -14.46 -2.45
CA PHE A 65 -4.93 -14.35 -1.65
C PHE A 65 -4.95 -12.98 -1.00
N GLU A 66 -6.07 -12.30 -1.07
CA GLU A 66 -6.23 -10.99 -0.46
C GLU A 66 -7.41 -11.00 0.47
N TYR A 67 -7.21 -10.48 1.66
CA TYR A 67 -8.25 -10.40 2.67
C TYR A 67 -8.34 -8.98 3.18
N VAL A 68 -9.55 -8.47 3.29
CA VAL A 68 -9.76 -7.18 3.93
C VAL A 68 -9.64 -7.40 5.44
N ILE A 69 -8.85 -6.59 6.10
CA ILE A 69 -8.66 -6.70 7.54
C ILE A 69 -9.00 -5.36 8.18
N PRO A 70 -9.27 -5.36 9.49
CA PRO A 70 -9.53 -4.10 10.18
C PRO A 70 -8.33 -3.18 10.12
N LEU A 71 -8.61 -1.88 10.00
CA LEU A 71 -7.56 -0.89 9.92
C LEU A 71 -6.66 -0.93 11.14
N GLU A 72 -7.22 -1.10 12.32
CA GLU A 72 -6.44 -1.17 13.55
C GLU A 72 -5.45 -2.32 13.51
N ASP A 73 -5.89 -3.47 13.00
CA ASP A 73 -5.01 -4.63 12.92
C ASP A 73 -3.89 -4.36 11.95
N ALA A 74 -4.20 -3.74 10.82
CA ALA A 74 -3.21 -3.45 9.81
C ALA A 74 -2.13 -2.50 10.34
N GLU A 75 -2.53 -1.50 11.09
CA GLU A 75 -1.59 -0.56 11.66
C GLU A 75 -0.63 -1.25 12.62
N LEU A 76 -1.17 -2.13 13.46
CA LEU A 76 -0.33 -2.88 14.39
C LEU A 76 0.58 -3.86 13.66
N LEU A 77 0.06 -4.52 12.65
CA LEU A 77 0.88 -5.46 11.87
C LEU A 77 2.05 -4.75 11.20
N ILE A 78 1.80 -3.59 10.63
CA ILE A 78 2.87 -2.84 9.98
C ILE A 78 3.87 -2.36 11.00
N LYS A 79 3.40 -1.86 12.13
CA LYS A 79 4.28 -1.32 13.15
C LYS A 79 5.13 -2.38 13.82
N GLU A 80 4.52 -3.51 14.18
CA GLU A 80 5.19 -4.51 14.98
C GLU A 80 5.88 -5.63 14.21
N PHE A 81 5.39 -5.93 13.03
CA PHE A 81 5.87 -7.09 12.30
C PHE A 81 6.58 -6.81 11.00
N THR A 82 6.73 -5.56 10.61
CA THR A 82 7.46 -5.24 9.39
C THR A 82 8.70 -4.45 9.75
N LYS A 83 9.78 -4.72 9.04
CA LYS A 83 11.03 -4.03 9.30
C LYS A 83 11.07 -2.66 8.64
N GLN A 84 10.35 -2.51 7.55
CA GLN A 84 10.42 -1.32 6.76
C GLN A 84 9.03 -0.97 6.27
N GLN A 85 8.67 0.28 6.41
CA GLN A 85 7.37 0.76 5.99
C GLN A 85 7.55 1.65 4.78
N ILE A 86 6.66 1.50 3.81
CA ILE A 86 6.72 2.28 2.59
C ILE A 86 5.46 3.13 2.51
N PHE A 87 5.66 4.44 2.37
CA PHE A 87 4.55 5.39 2.22
C PHE A 87 4.55 5.86 0.78
N LYS A 88 3.41 5.74 0.13
CA LYS A 88 3.27 6.10 -1.27
C LYS A 88 2.06 7.00 -1.47
N LYS A 89 2.17 7.90 -2.42
CA LYS A 89 1.03 8.65 -2.91
C LYS A 89 0.87 8.34 -4.37
N ARG A 90 -0.32 7.98 -4.77
CA ARG A 90 -0.60 7.71 -6.17
C ARG A 90 -1.55 8.78 -6.66
N PHE A 91 -1.13 9.50 -7.69
CA PHE A 91 -1.92 10.56 -8.28
C PHE A 91 -2.46 10.08 -9.61
N LYS A 92 -3.74 10.35 -9.85
CA LYS A 92 -4.35 10.03 -11.13
C LYS A 92 -4.60 11.32 -11.87
N ILE A 93 -4.11 11.37 -13.09
CA ILE A 93 -4.30 12.52 -13.95
C ILE A 93 -5.11 12.06 -15.14
N PHE A 94 -6.21 12.74 -15.39
CA PHE A 94 -7.07 12.39 -16.51
C PHE A 94 -6.84 13.34 -17.66
N TYR A 95 -6.63 12.78 -18.83
CA TYR A 95 -6.44 13.57 -20.01
C TYR A 95 -7.69 13.46 -20.86
N GLU A 96 -8.10 14.61 -21.40
CA GLU A 96 -9.19 14.57 -22.33
C GLU A 96 -8.59 14.83 -23.66
N ASP A 97 -8.79 13.99 -24.59
CA ASP A 97 -8.22 14.13 -25.92
C ASP A 97 -9.14 14.89 -26.83
#